data_93aaadeb15f594a14e416372224e2c15
#
_entry.id   93aaadeb15f594a14e416372224e2c15
#
_cell.length_a   1.000
_cell.length_b   1.000
_cell.length_c   1.000
_cell.angle_alpha   90.00
_cell.angle_beta   90.00
_cell.angle_gamma   90.00
#
_symmetry.space_group_name_H-M   'P 1'
#
loop_
_entity.id
_entity.type
_entity.pdbx_description
1 polymer ?
#
loop_
_entity_poly.entity_id
_entity_poly.type
_entity_poly.pdbx_seq_one_letter_code
_entity_poly.pdbx_strand_id
1 'polypeptide(L)'
;MLAKPFTRSSLLAMAAGLGLTWSSVMQPLHAATEVALVSGAFRRSIPVKEIEHLAETGEATGLLEDLLELSGQDSNEVSQMLNQSLELPLVLTSRLINTRIGEAILRRVARIIHPIYTPEPEVSVPAIRAGVISGLQSEDGLTAVSFLKGYPNGVMAVNLPALFGVIEKAESIAGLVQFFSDSPLDGLKEAQP
;
A
#
# COMPACT_ATOMS: atom_id res chain seq x y z
N MET A 1 77.97 21.78 -2.27
CA MET A 1 76.60 21.86 -2.71
C MET A 1 75.82 20.68 -2.10
N LEU A 2 75.01 20.96 -1.06
CA LEU A 2 74.38 19.96 -0.24
C LEU A 2 72.93 19.64 -0.83
N ALA A 3 72.69 18.40 -1.19
CA ALA A 3 71.37 17.92 -1.50
C ALA A 3 70.62 17.58 -0.21
N LYS A 4 69.42 18.18 0.02
CA LYS A 4 68.51 17.85 1.14
C LYS A 4 67.77 16.56 0.88
N PRO A 5 67.68 15.68 1.87
CA PRO A 5 66.83 14.46 1.72
C PRO A 5 65.35 14.79 1.81
N PHE A 6 64.60 14.26 0.84
CA PHE A 6 63.14 14.31 0.77
C PHE A 6 62.55 13.39 1.84
N THR A 7 61.83 13.95 2.80
CA THR A 7 61.24 13.20 3.90
C THR A 7 59.99 12.45 3.46
N ARG A 8 59.97 11.13 3.73
CA ARG A 8 58.88 10.16 3.39
C ARG A 8 57.58 10.32 4.21
N SER A 9 57.39 11.48 4.86
CA SER A 9 56.25 11.67 5.78
C SER A 9 55.00 12.31 5.18
N SER A 10 55.02 12.72 3.91
CA SER A 10 53.89 13.43 3.27
C SER A 10 52.97 12.57 2.43
N LEU A 11 53.23 11.25 2.29
CA LEU A 11 52.40 10.34 1.51
C LEU A 11 51.34 9.54 2.31
N LEU A 12 51.40 9.58 3.65
CA LEU A 12 50.45 8.88 4.54
C LEU A 12 49.24 9.72 4.95
N ALA A 13 49.24 11.02 4.69
CA ALA A 13 48.13 11.92 5.05
C ALA A 13 47.04 12.02 4.00
N MET A 14 47.23 11.47 2.78
CA MET A 14 46.27 11.60 1.67
C MET A 14 45.37 10.37 1.47
N ALA A 15 45.63 9.27 2.19
CA ALA A 15 44.83 8.04 2.10
C ALA A 15 43.67 7.96 3.11
N ALA A 16 43.58 8.86 4.08
CA ALA A 16 42.56 8.85 5.12
C ALA A 16 41.30 9.69 4.80
N GLY A 17 41.27 10.39 3.66
CA GLY A 17 40.19 11.33 3.31
C GLY A 17 39.11 10.81 2.38
N LEU A 18 39.19 9.59 1.84
CA LEU A 18 38.27 9.08 0.82
C LEU A 18 37.31 7.97 1.31
N GLY A 19 37.25 7.71 2.62
CA GLY A 19 36.52 6.57 3.20
C GLY A 19 35.16 6.88 3.83
N LEU A 20 34.62 8.09 3.80
CA LEU A 20 33.54 8.50 4.69
C LEU A 20 32.37 9.24 4.01
N THR A 21 31.94 8.86 2.82
CA THR A 21 30.70 9.45 2.26
C THR A 21 29.82 8.47 1.49
N TRP A 22 29.66 7.25 1.98
CA TRP A 22 28.50 6.44 1.63
C TRP A 22 27.61 6.26 2.87
N SER A 23 27.18 7.37 3.45
CA SER A 23 25.91 7.38 4.16
C SER A 23 24.86 7.25 3.08
N SER A 24 24.49 6.00 2.77
CA SER A 24 23.24 5.71 2.06
C SER A 24 22.15 6.37 2.90
N VAL A 25 21.67 7.53 2.46
CA VAL A 25 20.42 8.09 2.94
C VAL A 25 19.38 7.05 2.54
N MET A 26 19.11 6.08 3.42
CA MET A 26 17.92 5.26 3.34
C MET A 26 16.76 6.25 3.45
N GLN A 27 16.25 6.68 2.30
CA GLN A 27 15.00 7.40 2.30
C GLN A 27 13.99 6.46 2.93
N PRO A 28 13.27 6.87 3.99
CA PRO A 28 12.22 6.05 4.55
C PRO A 28 11.27 5.73 3.41
N LEU A 29 10.91 4.46 3.22
CA LEU A 29 9.80 4.08 2.36
C LEU A 29 8.63 4.95 2.79
N HIS A 30 8.17 5.82 1.91
CA HIS A 30 7.08 6.74 2.22
C HIS A 30 5.81 5.90 2.30
N ALA A 31 5.30 5.70 3.52
CA ALA A 31 3.93 5.23 3.72
C ALA A 31 2.94 6.14 2.98
N ALA A 32 1.77 5.64 2.65
CA ALA A 32 0.73 6.49 2.11
C ALA A 32 0.43 7.64 3.09
N THR A 33 0.48 8.87 2.60
CA THR A 33 0.13 10.08 3.35
C THR A 33 -1.27 10.57 3.01
N GLU A 34 -1.77 10.19 1.85
CA GLU A 34 -3.09 10.59 1.34
C GLU A 34 -3.77 9.42 0.63
N VAL A 35 -5.09 9.36 0.77
CA VAL A 35 -5.99 8.52 -0.03
C VAL A 35 -6.79 9.42 -0.96
N ALA A 36 -6.57 9.30 -2.25
CA ALA A 36 -7.30 10.03 -3.27
C ALA A 36 -8.52 9.23 -3.74
N LEU A 37 -9.72 9.69 -3.43
CA LEU A 37 -10.97 9.15 -3.96
C LEU A 37 -11.17 9.66 -5.39
N VAL A 38 -11.32 8.75 -6.35
CA VAL A 38 -11.41 9.08 -7.78
C VAL A 38 -12.74 8.58 -8.34
N SER A 39 -13.49 9.46 -8.99
CA SER A 39 -14.73 9.12 -9.71
C SER A 39 -14.80 9.93 -11.02
N GLY A 40 -14.38 9.32 -12.11
CA GLY A 40 -14.26 10.03 -13.40
C GLY A 40 -13.25 11.19 -13.31
N ALA A 41 -13.70 12.39 -13.61
CA ALA A 41 -12.89 13.62 -13.49
C ALA A 41 -12.84 14.19 -12.06
N PHE A 42 -13.66 13.67 -11.15
CA PHE A 42 -13.69 14.12 -9.76
C PHE A 42 -12.63 13.42 -8.95
N ARG A 43 -11.88 14.18 -8.16
CA ARG A 43 -10.87 13.67 -7.23
C ARG A 43 -10.87 14.48 -5.93
N ARG A 44 -10.85 13.77 -4.81
CA ARG A 44 -10.65 14.33 -3.48
C ARG A 44 -9.62 13.50 -2.72
N SER A 45 -8.66 14.15 -2.08
CA SER A 45 -7.65 13.51 -1.24
C SER A 45 -8.01 13.68 0.22
N ILE A 46 -7.96 12.58 0.96
CA ILE A 46 -8.14 12.52 2.41
C ILE A 46 -6.77 12.21 3.01
N PRO A 47 -6.25 13.01 3.93
CA PRO A 47 -5.05 12.68 4.68
C PRO A 47 -5.21 11.35 5.43
N VAL A 48 -4.22 10.46 5.37
CA VAL A 48 -4.24 9.20 6.11
C VAL A 48 -4.38 9.43 7.62
N LYS A 49 -3.87 10.55 8.12
CA LYS A 49 -4.03 10.94 9.54
C LYS A 49 -5.49 11.13 9.97
N GLU A 50 -6.38 11.60 9.08
CA GLU A 50 -7.81 11.70 9.38
C GLU A 50 -8.44 10.30 9.47
N ILE A 51 -8.00 9.37 8.61
CA ILE A 51 -8.45 7.98 8.64
C ILE A 51 -7.94 7.27 9.91
N GLU A 52 -6.69 7.49 10.29
CA GLU A 52 -6.11 7.00 11.55
C GLU A 52 -6.86 7.53 12.76
N HIS A 53 -7.12 8.85 12.80
CA HIS A 53 -7.85 9.47 13.86
C HIS A 53 -9.27 8.88 14.03
N LEU A 54 -10.00 8.71 12.91
CA LEU A 54 -11.30 8.06 12.93
C LEU A 54 -11.21 6.62 13.45
N ALA A 55 -10.21 5.85 13.02
CA ALA A 55 -10.02 4.48 13.50
C ALA A 55 -9.73 4.42 15.00
N GLU A 56 -8.92 5.33 15.53
CA GLU A 56 -8.51 5.37 16.93
C GLU A 56 -9.60 5.90 17.88
N THR A 57 -10.36 6.92 17.46
CA THR A 57 -11.28 7.65 18.33
C THR A 57 -12.76 7.38 18.04
N GLY A 58 -13.09 6.91 16.82
CA GLY A 58 -14.47 6.84 16.33
C GLY A 58 -15.02 8.20 15.86
N GLU A 59 -14.21 9.27 15.91
CA GLU A 59 -14.60 10.62 15.51
C GLU A 59 -13.96 10.99 14.18
N ALA A 60 -14.78 11.40 13.23
CA ALA A 60 -14.28 11.93 11.95
C ALA A 60 -13.86 13.40 12.11
N THR A 61 -12.88 13.83 11.33
CA THR A 61 -12.41 15.22 11.31
C THR A 61 -12.11 15.65 9.87
N GLY A 62 -12.15 16.96 9.61
CA GLY A 62 -11.74 17.55 8.36
C GLY A 62 -12.57 17.09 7.16
N LEU A 63 -11.90 16.79 6.04
CA LEU A 63 -12.59 16.37 4.81
C LEU A 63 -13.31 15.02 4.96
N LEU A 64 -12.80 14.14 5.81
CA LEU A 64 -13.42 12.84 6.07
C LEU A 64 -14.77 13.00 6.78
N GLU A 65 -14.87 13.94 7.74
CA GLU A 65 -16.13 14.31 8.40
C GLU A 65 -17.17 14.79 7.38
N ASP A 66 -16.81 15.77 6.54
CA ASP A 66 -17.71 16.32 5.50
C ASP A 66 -18.22 15.19 4.56
N LEU A 67 -17.34 14.24 4.22
CA LEU A 67 -17.70 13.11 3.34
C LEU A 67 -18.65 12.12 4.01
N LEU A 68 -18.44 11.82 5.28
CA LEU A 68 -19.31 10.90 6.05
C LEU A 68 -20.69 11.54 6.24
N GLU A 69 -20.76 12.82 6.59
CA GLU A 69 -22.02 13.55 6.70
C GLU A 69 -22.78 13.58 5.35
N LEU A 70 -22.08 13.89 4.27
CA LEU A 70 -22.70 13.93 2.92
C LEU A 70 -23.21 12.56 2.47
N SER A 71 -22.49 11.47 2.84
CA SER A 71 -22.87 10.10 2.49
C SER A 71 -23.87 9.46 3.47
N GLY A 72 -24.16 10.13 4.59
CA GLY A 72 -25.05 9.62 5.64
C GLY A 72 -24.47 8.40 6.37
N GLN A 73 -23.13 8.27 6.39
CA GLN A 73 -22.44 7.16 7.07
C GLN A 73 -22.16 7.52 8.53
N ASP A 74 -22.37 6.57 9.42
CA ASP A 74 -22.03 6.73 10.84
C ASP A 74 -20.52 6.55 11.07
N SER A 75 -19.90 7.53 11.76
CA SER A 75 -18.45 7.53 12.02
C SER A 75 -18.00 6.31 12.81
N ASN A 76 -18.81 5.85 13.78
CA ASN A 76 -18.46 4.69 14.59
C ASN A 76 -18.52 3.39 13.78
N GLU A 77 -19.49 3.25 12.87
CA GLU A 77 -19.59 2.09 11.99
C GLU A 77 -18.38 2.04 11.06
N VAL A 78 -18.00 3.19 10.48
CA VAL A 78 -16.82 3.28 9.61
C VAL A 78 -15.53 3.00 10.41
N SER A 79 -15.40 3.53 11.62
CA SER A 79 -14.27 3.22 12.52
C SER A 79 -14.14 1.71 12.79
N GLN A 80 -15.26 1.04 13.11
CA GLN A 80 -15.25 -0.41 13.31
C GLN A 80 -14.79 -1.17 12.06
N MET A 81 -15.23 -0.74 10.85
CA MET A 81 -14.77 -1.33 9.59
C MET A 81 -13.28 -1.11 9.35
N LEU A 82 -12.75 0.08 9.65
CA LEU A 82 -11.32 0.39 9.51
C LEU A 82 -10.44 -0.45 10.43
N ASN A 83 -10.94 -0.78 11.61
CA ASN A 83 -10.26 -1.59 12.63
C ASN A 83 -10.47 -3.09 12.46
N GLN A 84 -11.34 -3.52 11.54
CA GLN A 84 -11.55 -4.93 11.30
C GLN A 84 -10.25 -5.58 10.81
N SER A 85 -9.69 -6.46 11.64
CA SER A 85 -8.46 -7.18 11.31
C SER A 85 -8.76 -8.47 10.55
N LEU A 86 -7.99 -8.71 9.50
CA LEU A 86 -7.96 -9.97 8.80
C LEU A 86 -6.80 -10.82 9.37
N GLU A 87 -7.15 -11.87 10.10
CA GLU A 87 -6.17 -12.81 10.65
C GLU A 87 -5.75 -13.81 9.57
N LEU A 88 -4.68 -13.48 8.84
CA LEU A 88 -4.12 -14.33 7.81
C LEU A 88 -2.69 -14.74 8.17
N PRO A 89 -2.33 -16.03 8.05
CA PRO A 89 -0.94 -16.46 8.30
C PRO A 89 0.04 -15.80 7.32
N LEU A 90 0.97 -14.99 7.82
CA LEU A 90 1.92 -14.21 7.02
C LEU A 90 2.63 -15.06 5.95
N VAL A 91 3.19 -16.21 6.34
CA VAL A 91 3.96 -17.07 5.42
C VAL A 91 3.09 -17.65 4.32
N LEU A 92 1.87 -18.08 4.66
CA LEU A 92 0.94 -18.65 3.67
C LEU A 92 0.46 -17.56 2.71
N THR A 93 0.05 -16.42 3.24
CA THR A 93 -0.40 -15.27 2.45
C THR A 93 0.70 -14.76 1.53
N SER A 94 1.93 -14.61 2.05
CA SER A 94 3.09 -14.20 1.24
C SER A 94 3.35 -15.17 0.09
N ARG A 95 3.28 -16.48 0.33
CA ARG A 95 3.42 -17.47 -0.73
C ARG A 95 2.29 -17.36 -1.76
N LEU A 96 1.04 -17.26 -1.30
CA LEU A 96 -0.13 -17.19 -2.18
C LEU A 96 -0.07 -15.97 -3.12
N ILE A 97 0.15 -14.77 -2.59
CA ILE A 97 0.16 -13.53 -3.38
C ILE A 97 1.34 -13.42 -4.36
N ASN A 98 2.32 -14.33 -4.25
CA ASN A 98 3.44 -14.48 -5.21
C ASN A 98 3.20 -15.57 -6.25
N THR A 99 2.07 -16.29 -6.20
CA THR A 99 1.67 -17.24 -7.25
C THR A 99 1.00 -16.49 -8.42
N ARG A 100 0.85 -17.20 -9.57
CA ARG A 100 0.07 -16.68 -10.71
C ARG A 100 -1.37 -16.35 -10.34
N ILE A 101 -2.00 -17.17 -9.49
CA ILE A 101 -3.37 -16.96 -9.00
C ILE A 101 -3.41 -15.72 -8.12
N GLY A 102 -2.51 -15.60 -7.15
CA GLY A 102 -2.42 -14.42 -6.29
C GLY A 102 -2.14 -13.14 -7.08
N GLU A 103 -1.28 -13.19 -8.09
CA GLU A 103 -1.06 -12.05 -8.98
C GLU A 103 -2.33 -11.66 -9.75
N ALA A 104 -3.09 -12.63 -10.26
CA ALA A 104 -4.35 -12.37 -10.95
C ALA A 104 -5.38 -11.69 -10.02
N ILE A 105 -5.44 -12.10 -8.75
CA ILE A 105 -6.27 -11.45 -7.71
C ILE A 105 -5.78 -10.00 -7.49
N LEU A 106 -4.47 -9.80 -7.27
CA LEU A 106 -3.91 -8.48 -7.05
C LEU A 106 -4.11 -7.54 -8.25
N ARG A 107 -4.05 -8.03 -9.48
CA ARG A 107 -4.37 -7.26 -10.69
C ARG A 107 -5.84 -6.78 -10.72
N ARG A 108 -6.75 -7.49 -10.09
CA ARG A 108 -8.14 -7.04 -9.95
C ARG A 108 -8.28 -5.97 -8.87
N VAL A 109 -7.63 -6.18 -7.72
CA VAL A 109 -7.55 -5.17 -6.67
C VAL A 109 -6.91 -3.89 -7.20
N ALA A 110 -5.89 -3.99 -8.08
CA ALA A 110 -5.23 -2.86 -8.72
C ALA A 110 -6.16 -1.98 -9.59
N ARG A 111 -7.31 -2.49 -10.02
CA ARG A 111 -8.34 -1.66 -10.70
C ARG A 111 -9.08 -0.73 -9.73
N ILE A 112 -9.08 -1.08 -8.45
CA ILE A 112 -9.73 -0.33 -7.38
C ILE A 112 -8.72 0.56 -6.68
N ILE A 113 -7.55 0.00 -6.34
CA ILE A 113 -6.49 0.65 -5.55
C ILE A 113 -5.21 0.67 -6.36
N HIS A 114 -4.66 1.85 -6.58
CA HIS A 114 -3.40 2.01 -7.34
C HIS A 114 -2.66 3.29 -6.94
N PRO A 115 -1.37 3.45 -7.27
CA PRO A 115 -0.68 4.73 -7.14
C PRO A 115 -1.33 5.78 -8.06
N ILE A 116 -1.54 7.00 -7.56
CA ILE A 116 -2.36 8.02 -8.24
C ILE A 116 -1.88 8.38 -9.66
N TYR A 117 -0.57 8.30 -9.90
CA TYR A 117 0.03 8.69 -11.19
C TYR A 117 0.45 7.50 -12.06
N THR A 118 0.38 6.29 -11.54
CA THR A 118 0.89 5.08 -12.19
C THR A 118 -0.06 3.91 -11.95
N PRO A 119 -1.26 3.92 -12.58
CA PRO A 119 -2.29 2.91 -12.34
C PRO A 119 -1.97 1.54 -12.97
N GLU A 120 -0.88 1.44 -13.71
CA GLU A 120 -0.48 0.21 -14.38
C GLU A 120 -0.27 -0.95 -13.40
N PRO A 121 -0.71 -2.17 -13.74
CA PRO A 121 -0.57 -3.34 -12.87
C PRO A 121 0.87 -3.64 -12.45
N GLU A 122 1.84 -3.30 -13.28
CA GLU A 122 3.27 -3.50 -13.05
C GLU A 122 3.79 -2.72 -11.84
N VAL A 123 3.14 -1.60 -11.50
CA VAL A 123 3.45 -0.76 -10.33
C VAL A 123 2.44 -1.01 -9.20
N SER A 124 1.17 -1.12 -9.55
CA SER A 124 0.08 -1.26 -8.57
C SER A 124 0.14 -2.59 -7.81
N VAL A 125 0.41 -3.70 -8.50
CA VAL A 125 0.48 -5.03 -7.88
C VAL A 125 1.60 -5.14 -6.84
N PRO A 126 2.86 -4.72 -7.12
CA PRO A 126 3.89 -4.67 -6.10
C PRO A 126 3.55 -3.76 -4.92
N ALA A 127 2.91 -2.61 -5.17
CA ALA A 127 2.51 -1.69 -4.11
C ALA A 127 1.46 -2.29 -3.17
N ILE A 128 0.42 -2.93 -3.72
CA ILE A 128 -0.61 -3.62 -2.93
C ILE A 128 0.01 -4.78 -2.15
N ARG A 129 0.89 -5.57 -2.80
CA ARG A 129 1.59 -6.68 -2.13
C ARG A 129 2.39 -6.20 -0.93
N ALA A 130 3.12 -5.09 -1.07
CA ALA A 130 3.87 -4.48 0.02
C ALA A 130 2.95 -4.05 1.17
N GLY A 131 1.83 -3.37 0.87
CA GLY A 131 0.84 -2.98 1.87
C GLY A 131 0.26 -4.17 2.64
N VAL A 132 -0.10 -5.25 1.94
CA VAL A 132 -0.61 -6.48 2.57
C VAL A 132 0.44 -7.12 3.48
N ILE A 133 1.66 -7.31 3.01
CA ILE A 133 2.73 -7.94 3.80
C ILE A 133 3.09 -7.10 5.01
N SER A 134 3.24 -5.78 4.83
CA SER A 134 3.54 -4.86 5.92
C SER A 134 2.40 -4.82 6.95
N GLY A 135 1.15 -4.77 6.49
CA GLY A 135 -0.02 -4.80 7.36
C GLY A 135 -0.10 -6.09 8.19
N LEU A 136 0.16 -7.25 7.59
CA LEU A 136 0.22 -8.54 8.31
C LEU A 136 1.36 -8.64 9.34
N GLN A 137 2.38 -7.79 9.23
CA GLN A 137 3.49 -7.71 10.18
C GLN A 137 3.23 -6.72 11.32
N SER A 138 2.16 -5.92 11.24
CA SER A 138 1.79 -5.00 12.32
C SER A 138 1.20 -5.77 13.51
N GLU A 139 1.23 -5.15 14.69
CA GLU A 139 0.67 -5.72 15.92
C GLU A 139 -0.84 -5.96 15.80
N ASP A 140 -1.54 -5.07 15.09
CA ASP A 140 -3.00 -5.12 14.88
C ASP A 140 -3.41 -6.09 13.74
N GLY A 141 -2.45 -6.75 13.09
CA GLY A 141 -2.70 -7.56 11.90
C GLY A 141 -3.03 -6.70 10.68
N LEU A 142 -3.65 -7.31 9.66
CA LEU A 142 -4.04 -6.61 8.43
C LEU A 142 -5.36 -5.87 8.63
N THR A 143 -5.30 -4.61 8.99
CA THR A 143 -6.41 -3.66 9.01
C THR A 143 -6.32 -2.68 7.84
N ALA A 144 -7.35 -1.85 7.63
CA ALA A 144 -7.27 -0.77 6.63
C ALA A 144 -6.12 0.20 6.93
N VAL A 145 -5.95 0.57 8.21
CA VAL A 145 -4.90 1.50 8.66
C VAL A 145 -3.50 0.88 8.49
N SER A 146 -3.30 -0.38 8.92
CA SER A 146 -2.00 -1.05 8.78
C SER A 146 -1.61 -1.26 7.31
N PHE A 147 -2.60 -1.53 6.43
CA PHE A 147 -2.38 -1.57 4.99
C PHE A 147 -1.90 -0.23 4.44
N LEU A 148 -2.56 0.89 4.82
CA LEU A 148 -2.18 2.24 4.39
C LEU A 148 -0.77 2.60 4.84
N LYS A 149 -0.41 2.29 6.09
CA LYS A 149 0.94 2.47 6.64
C LYS A 149 2.00 1.67 5.90
N GLY A 150 1.64 0.49 5.39
CA GLY A 150 2.52 -0.37 4.60
C GLY A 150 2.55 -0.08 3.10
N TYR A 151 1.65 0.78 2.60
CA TYR A 151 1.56 1.08 1.17
C TYR A 151 2.69 2.03 0.74
N PRO A 152 3.55 1.66 -0.24
CA PRO A 152 4.84 2.35 -0.46
C PRO A 152 4.77 3.64 -1.27
N ASN A 153 3.59 4.12 -1.64
CA ASN A 153 3.40 5.34 -2.42
C ASN A 153 2.69 6.40 -1.60
N GLY A 154 3.18 7.64 -1.63
CA GLY A 154 2.64 8.74 -0.84
C GLY A 154 1.15 9.03 -1.07
N VAL A 155 0.64 8.83 -2.30
CA VAL A 155 -0.78 8.99 -2.62
C VAL A 155 -1.33 7.71 -3.22
N MET A 156 -2.26 7.07 -2.51
CA MET A 156 -3.03 5.92 -2.97
C MET A 156 -4.35 6.38 -3.57
N ALA A 157 -4.61 6.05 -4.81
CA ALA A 157 -5.91 6.29 -5.45
C ALA A 157 -6.87 5.13 -5.18
N VAL A 158 -8.12 5.48 -4.88
CA VAL A 158 -9.25 4.55 -4.79
C VAL A 158 -10.27 4.92 -5.86
N ASN A 159 -10.47 4.03 -6.82
CA ASN A 159 -11.46 4.18 -7.88
C ASN A 159 -12.84 3.82 -7.33
N LEU A 160 -13.66 4.82 -7.01
CA LEU A 160 -14.98 4.64 -6.40
C LEU A 160 -15.95 3.83 -7.28
N PRO A 161 -16.10 4.09 -8.59
CA PRO A 161 -16.93 3.26 -9.47
C PRO A 161 -16.53 1.78 -9.45
N ALA A 162 -15.23 1.50 -9.48
CA ALA A 162 -14.73 0.12 -9.42
C ALA A 162 -14.98 -0.52 -8.05
N LEU A 163 -14.81 0.23 -6.97
CA LEU A 163 -15.09 -0.22 -5.61
C LEU A 163 -16.58 -0.56 -5.43
N PHE A 164 -17.46 0.37 -5.78
CA PHE A 164 -18.92 0.14 -5.67
C PHE A 164 -19.39 -1.03 -6.55
N GLY A 165 -18.85 -1.15 -7.76
CA GLY A 165 -19.19 -2.28 -8.63
C GLY A 165 -18.75 -3.65 -8.08
N VAL A 166 -17.81 -3.69 -7.15
CA VAL A 166 -17.45 -4.92 -6.42
C VAL A 166 -18.39 -5.12 -5.22
N ILE A 167 -18.66 -4.06 -4.45
CA ILE A 167 -19.56 -4.13 -3.28
C ILE A 167 -20.95 -4.57 -3.69
N GLU A 168 -21.50 -4.03 -4.77
CA GLU A 168 -22.82 -4.42 -5.30
C GLU A 168 -22.93 -5.91 -5.70
N LYS A 169 -21.80 -6.50 -6.12
CA LYS A 169 -21.74 -7.93 -6.50
C LYS A 169 -21.47 -8.85 -5.34
N ALA A 170 -21.00 -8.31 -4.22
CA ALA A 170 -20.65 -9.07 -3.06
C ALA A 170 -21.68 -8.88 -1.95
N GLU A 171 -22.63 -9.80 -1.82
CA GLU A 171 -23.59 -9.81 -0.72
C GLU A 171 -22.95 -10.10 0.64
N SER A 172 -21.66 -10.53 0.64
CA SER A 172 -20.91 -10.87 1.84
C SER A 172 -19.39 -10.90 1.58
N ILE A 173 -18.58 -10.93 2.65
CA ILE A 173 -17.12 -11.13 2.55
C ILE A 173 -16.80 -12.44 1.81
N ALA A 174 -17.60 -13.49 2.00
CA ALA A 174 -17.50 -14.74 1.24
C ALA A 174 -17.72 -14.52 -0.27
N GLY A 175 -18.71 -13.69 -0.65
CA GLY A 175 -18.93 -13.28 -2.05
C GLY A 175 -17.78 -12.47 -2.63
N LEU A 176 -17.12 -11.61 -1.83
CA LEU A 176 -15.89 -10.91 -2.25
C LEU A 176 -14.75 -11.88 -2.53
N VAL A 177 -14.51 -12.82 -1.62
CA VAL A 177 -13.47 -13.85 -1.79
C VAL A 177 -13.77 -14.68 -3.05
N GLN A 178 -15.01 -15.06 -3.24
CA GLN A 178 -15.45 -15.81 -4.42
C GLN A 178 -15.27 -15.00 -5.70
N PHE A 179 -15.72 -13.72 -5.73
CA PHE A 179 -15.54 -12.82 -6.87
C PHE A 179 -14.06 -12.68 -7.30
N PHE A 180 -13.13 -12.60 -6.33
CA PHE A 180 -11.71 -12.54 -6.62
C PHE A 180 -11.09 -13.90 -6.97
N SER A 181 -11.72 -15.01 -6.58
CA SER A 181 -11.25 -16.39 -6.81
C SER A 181 -11.77 -17.03 -8.09
N ASP A 182 -13.02 -16.78 -8.47
CA ASP A 182 -13.73 -17.53 -9.53
C ASP A 182 -13.21 -17.30 -10.96
N SER A 183 -12.45 -16.28 -11.23
CA SER A 183 -12.13 -15.92 -12.60
C SER A 183 -10.79 -16.40 -13.17
N PRO A 184 -9.77 -16.80 -12.38
CA PRO A 184 -8.53 -17.37 -12.94
C PRO A 184 -8.68 -18.82 -13.41
N LEU A 185 -9.70 -19.54 -12.92
CA LEU A 185 -9.85 -20.97 -13.18
C LEU A 185 -10.72 -21.28 -14.41
N ASP A 186 -11.63 -20.37 -14.77
CA ASP A 186 -12.50 -20.57 -15.94
C ASP A 186 -11.73 -20.51 -17.26
N GLY A 187 -10.68 -19.65 -17.35
CA GLY A 187 -9.80 -19.61 -18.51
C GLY A 187 -8.88 -20.83 -18.67
N LEU A 188 -8.74 -21.68 -17.65
CA LEU A 188 -7.95 -22.91 -17.72
C LEU A 188 -8.78 -24.13 -18.15
N LYS A 189 -10.10 -24.08 -18.02
CA LYS A 189 -10.99 -25.16 -18.47
C LYS A 189 -11.22 -25.16 -19.98
N GLU A 190 -11.09 -24.01 -20.65
CA GLU A 190 -11.23 -23.90 -22.10
C GLU A 190 -9.95 -24.28 -22.87
N ALA A 191 -8.83 -24.51 -22.19
CA ALA A 191 -7.52 -24.83 -22.81
C ALA A 191 -7.18 -26.34 -22.79
N GLN A 192 -8.13 -27.22 -22.55
CA GLN A 192 -7.93 -28.68 -22.72
C GLN A 192 -8.45 -29.10 -24.10
N PRO A 193 -7.57 -29.70 -24.95
CA PRO A 193 -7.93 -30.18 -26.28
C PRO A 193 -8.85 -31.37 -26.26
#